data_6df38cc5766d53b705188b03e80cc573
#
_entry.id   6df38cc5766d53b705188b03e80cc573
#
_cell.length_a   1.000
_cell.length_b   1.000
_cell.length_c   1.000
_cell.angle_alpha   90.00
_cell.angle_beta   90.00
_cell.angle_gamma   90.00
#
_symmetry.space_group_name_H-M   'P 1'
#
loop_
_entity.id
_entity.type
_entity.pdbx_description
1 polymer ?
#
loop_
_entity_poly.entity_id
_entity_poly.type
_entity_poly.pdbx_seq_one_letter_code
_entity_poly.pdbx_strand_id
1 'polypeptide(L)'
;MLKKLLYTFALLIPSTLYANEPKDWQLGFQKPASQSMYEIVKFHDYMLVPIIVAISGFVLFLMAYTCIRFRASRNPNPSKRTHNVAVEILWTLIPCLILIVMAVPSFKILYSQDTIPKADVTIKAVGYQWYWGYEYPDENIIFDSYMVKDCLLYTSDAADE
;
A
#
# COMPACT_ATOMS: atom_id res chain seq x y z
N MET A 1 41.49 6.37 -30.29
CA MET A 1 41.67 6.32 -28.83
C MET A 1 40.50 6.98 -28.09
N LEU A 2 40.08 8.20 -28.42
CA LEU A 2 39.00 8.94 -27.72
C LEU A 2 37.67 8.20 -27.70
N LYS A 3 37.24 7.55 -28.79
CA LYS A 3 35.98 6.79 -28.84
C LYS A 3 35.99 5.59 -27.89
N LYS A 4 37.12 4.89 -27.73
CA LYS A 4 37.22 3.76 -26.76
C LYS A 4 37.19 4.25 -25.33
N LEU A 5 37.78 5.42 -25.05
CA LEU A 5 37.74 6.06 -23.73
C LEU A 5 36.30 6.51 -23.37
N LEU A 6 35.52 6.99 -24.35
CA LEU A 6 34.12 7.38 -24.15
C LEU A 6 33.23 6.16 -23.83
N TYR A 7 33.46 5.02 -24.49
CA TYR A 7 32.71 3.79 -24.21
C TYR A 7 33.05 3.19 -22.84
N THR A 8 34.34 3.25 -22.43
CA THR A 8 34.72 2.82 -21.07
C THR A 8 34.16 3.75 -19.98
N PHE A 9 34.07 5.06 -20.26
CA PHE A 9 33.47 6.02 -19.34
C PHE A 9 31.92 5.85 -19.25
N ALA A 10 31.25 5.51 -20.34
CA ALA A 10 29.82 5.22 -20.37
C ALA A 10 29.46 3.92 -19.64
N LEU A 11 30.38 2.94 -19.58
CA LEU A 11 30.24 1.70 -18.81
C LEU A 11 30.49 1.89 -17.30
N LEU A 12 31.13 2.99 -16.92
CA LEU A 12 31.42 3.34 -15.51
C LEU A 12 30.36 4.27 -14.90
N ILE A 13 29.33 4.67 -15.66
CA ILE A 13 28.16 5.33 -15.07
C ILE A 13 27.41 4.23 -14.32
N PRO A 14 27.40 4.23 -12.97
CA PRO A 14 26.58 3.30 -12.24
C PRO A 14 25.15 3.55 -12.70
N SER A 15 24.58 2.61 -13.44
CA SER A 15 23.13 2.55 -13.56
C SER A 15 22.65 2.39 -12.14
N THR A 16 22.17 3.46 -11.52
CA THR A 16 21.45 3.39 -10.26
C THR A 16 20.25 2.49 -10.54
N LEU A 17 20.43 1.21 -10.26
CA LEU A 17 19.36 0.25 -10.18
C LEU A 17 18.52 0.75 -8.99
N TYR A 18 17.52 1.56 -9.28
CA TYR A 18 16.51 1.91 -8.29
C TYR A 18 15.76 0.61 -7.96
N ALA A 19 16.25 -0.07 -6.94
CA ALA A 19 15.50 -1.15 -6.31
C ALA A 19 14.14 -0.58 -5.89
N ASN A 20 13.09 -1.37 -6.00
CA ASN A 20 11.75 -0.96 -5.57
C ASN A 20 11.68 -0.97 -4.04
N GLU A 21 12.29 0.04 -3.42
CA GLU A 21 12.39 0.19 -1.97
C GLU A 21 11.08 0.65 -1.34
N PRO A 22 10.85 0.34 -0.07
CA PRO A 22 9.74 0.88 0.70
C PRO A 22 9.82 2.41 0.77
N LYS A 23 8.67 3.09 0.69
CA LYS A 23 8.62 4.54 0.88
C LYS A 23 8.63 4.89 2.36
N ASP A 24 9.32 5.98 2.68
CA ASP A 24 9.38 6.52 4.03
C ASP A 24 7.98 6.74 4.61
N TRP A 25 7.81 6.37 5.89
CA TRP A 25 6.56 6.48 6.63
C TRP A 25 5.37 5.73 6.04
N GLN A 26 5.57 4.91 5.04
CA GLN A 26 4.52 4.16 4.33
C GLN A 26 3.40 5.06 3.76
N LEU A 27 3.72 6.30 3.41
CA LEU A 27 2.76 7.28 2.85
C LEU A 27 2.31 6.94 1.42
N GLY A 28 2.87 5.89 0.83
CA GLY A 28 2.48 5.38 -0.48
C GLY A 28 2.97 3.97 -0.69
N PHE A 29 2.43 3.32 -1.69
CA PHE A 29 2.87 1.99 -2.08
C PHE A 29 4.15 2.04 -2.92
N GLN A 30 4.87 0.94 -2.96
CA GLN A 30 5.94 0.69 -3.90
C GLN A 30 5.41 0.71 -5.35
N LYS A 31 6.32 0.83 -6.30
CA LYS A 31 5.96 0.82 -7.72
C LYS A 31 5.30 -0.52 -8.09
N PRO A 32 4.08 -0.52 -8.63
CA PRO A 32 3.37 -1.75 -8.93
C PRO A 32 4.08 -2.55 -10.04
N ALA A 33 4.25 -3.86 -9.81
CA ALA A 33 4.83 -4.79 -10.77
C ALA A 33 3.78 -5.72 -11.42
N SER A 34 2.54 -5.74 -10.90
CA SER A 34 1.43 -6.51 -11.46
C SER A 34 0.23 -5.63 -11.77
N GLN A 35 -0.64 -6.08 -12.67
CA GLN A 35 -1.89 -5.38 -13.02
C GLN A 35 -2.80 -5.21 -11.79
N SER A 36 -2.94 -6.25 -10.97
CA SER A 36 -3.73 -6.21 -9.75
C SER A 36 -3.20 -5.16 -8.76
N MET A 37 -1.88 -5.10 -8.58
CA MET A 37 -1.27 -4.08 -7.71
C MET A 37 -1.47 -2.66 -8.26
N TYR A 38 -1.43 -2.49 -9.57
CA TYR A 38 -1.73 -1.19 -10.19
C TYR A 38 -3.16 -0.73 -9.88
N GLU A 39 -4.15 -1.62 -9.94
CA GLU A 39 -5.54 -1.31 -9.61
C GLU A 39 -5.72 -1.02 -8.12
N ILE A 40 -5.01 -1.74 -7.23
CA ILE A 40 -5.01 -1.47 -5.78
C ILE A 40 -4.45 -0.08 -5.50
N VAL A 41 -3.29 0.27 -6.05
CA VAL A 41 -2.66 1.59 -5.88
C VAL A 41 -3.58 2.70 -6.39
N LYS A 42 -4.17 2.50 -7.57
CA LYS A 42 -5.12 3.46 -8.14
C LYS A 42 -6.35 3.66 -7.25
N PHE A 43 -6.95 2.59 -6.74
CA PHE A 43 -8.07 2.67 -5.81
C PHE A 43 -7.68 3.41 -4.52
N HIS A 44 -6.52 3.08 -3.96
CA HIS A 44 -6.00 3.71 -2.76
C HIS A 44 -5.78 5.21 -2.95
N ASP A 45 -5.01 5.61 -3.98
CA ASP A 45 -4.58 7.00 -4.15
C ASP A 45 -5.70 7.93 -4.61
N TYR A 46 -6.60 7.45 -5.48
CA TYR A 46 -7.65 8.29 -6.06
C TYR A 46 -9.00 8.22 -5.34
N MET A 47 -9.24 7.21 -4.52
CA MET A 47 -10.51 7.05 -3.83
C MET A 47 -10.35 6.99 -2.32
N LEU A 48 -9.56 6.07 -1.79
CA LEU A 48 -9.45 5.84 -0.36
C LEU A 48 -8.79 7.03 0.37
N VAL A 49 -7.62 7.46 -0.09
CA VAL A 49 -6.86 8.57 0.53
C VAL A 49 -7.64 9.89 0.50
N PRO A 50 -8.24 10.34 -0.63
CA PRO A 50 -9.06 11.54 -0.64
C PRO A 50 -10.26 11.48 0.32
N ILE A 51 -10.94 10.34 0.43
CA ILE A 51 -12.06 10.18 1.35
C ILE A 51 -11.57 10.29 2.81
N ILE A 52 -10.48 9.60 3.16
CA ILE A 52 -9.90 9.65 4.52
C ILE A 52 -9.47 11.08 4.87
N VAL A 53 -8.80 11.77 3.96
CA VAL A 53 -8.36 13.16 4.16
C VAL A 53 -9.56 14.09 4.32
N ALA A 54 -10.60 13.92 3.51
CA ALA A 54 -11.82 14.72 3.60
C ALA A 54 -12.54 14.52 4.95
N ILE A 55 -12.69 13.27 5.38
CA ILE A 55 -13.34 12.95 6.67
C ILE A 55 -12.50 13.50 7.84
N SER A 56 -11.19 13.25 7.83
CA SER A 56 -10.29 13.73 8.88
C SER A 56 -10.26 15.26 8.96
N GLY A 57 -10.20 15.93 7.80
CA GLY A 57 -10.26 17.38 7.73
C GLY A 57 -11.60 17.95 8.20
N PHE A 58 -12.71 17.30 7.86
CA PHE A 58 -14.04 17.67 8.32
C PHE A 58 -14.17 17.55 9.86
N VAL A 59 -13.71 16.44 10.43
CA VAL A 59 -13.73 16.25 11.90
C VAL A 59 -12.85 17.28 12.59
N LEU A 60 -11.65 17.51 12.08
CA LEU A 60 -10.74 18.54 12.63
C LEU A 60 -11.38 19.94 12.57
N PHE A 61 -12.01 20.27 11.44
CA PHE A 61 -12.76 21.53 11.29
C PHE A 61 -13.89 21.64 12.32
N LEU A 62 -14.70 20.61 12.52
CA LEU A 62 -15.76 20.61 13.52
C LEU A 62 -15.23 20.79 14.94
N MET A 63 -14.13 20.12 15.28
CA MET A 63 -13.47 20.27 16.59
C MET A 63 -12.98 21.70 16.80
N ALA A 64 -12.23 22.25 15.84
CA ALA A 64 -11.74 23.62 15.91
C ALA A 64 -12.90 24.63 15.99
N TYR A 65 -13.92 24.47 15.15
CA TYR A 65 -15.12 25.30 15.18
C TYR A 65 -15.81 25.27 16.55
N THR A 66 -15.97 24.09 17.11
CA THR A 66 -16.62 23.93 18.43
C THR A 66 -15.80 24.59 19.53
N CYS A 67 -14.50 24.39 19.57
CA CYS A 67 -13.60 24.99 20.56
C CYS A 67 -13.56 26.53 20.46
N ILE A 68 -13.58 27.08 19.26
CA ILE A 68 -13.51 28.53 19.07
C ILE A 68 -14.86 29.21 19.28
N ARG A 69 -15.92 28.63 18.70
CA ARG A 69 -17.25 29.26 18.69
C ARG A 69 -17.99 29.13 20.00
N PHE A 70 -17.89 27.97 20.66
CA PHE A 70 -18.67 27.64 21.86
C PHE A 70 -17.88 27.71 23.17
N ARG A 71 -16.72 28.36 23.17
CA ARG A 71 -15.96 28.59 24.41
C ARG A 71 -16.77 29.46 25.39
N ALA A 72 -16.59 29.26 26.69
CA ALA A 72 -17.34 29.91 27.75
C ALA A 72 -17.40 31.44 27.66
N SER A 73 -16.31 32.07 27.22
CA SER A 73 -16.26 33.54 27.06
C SER A 73 -17.14 34.09 25.92
N ARG A 74 -17.51 33.28 24.95
CA ARG A 74 -18.36 33.66 23.80
C ARG A 74 -19.79 33.14 23.87
N ASN A 75 -20.01 32.10 24.71
CA ASN A 75 -21.30 31.43 24.84
C ASN A 75 -21.68 31.22 26.31
N PRO A 76 -22.00 32.31 27.06
CA PRO A 76 -22.30 32.22 28.49
C PRO A 76 -23.60 31.44 28.77
N ASN A 77 -24.54 31.44 27.84
CA ASN A 77 -25.82 30.73 27.95
C ASN A 77 -25.94 29.64 26.88
N PRO A 78 -25.41 28.44 27.12
CA PRO A 78 -25.47 27.34 26.16
C PRO A 78 -26.89 26.85 25.95
N SER A 79 -27.19 26.40 24.73
CA SER A 79 -28.47 25.79 24.39
C SER A 79 -28.66 24.49 25.16
N LYS A 80 -29.87 24.23 25.67
CA LYS A 80 -30.26 22.99 26.35
C LYS A 80 -30.75 21.91 25.36
N ARG A 81 -30.77 22.18 24.06
CA ARG A 81 -31.18 21.19 23.06
C ARG A 81 -30.12 20.10 22.96
N THR A 82 -30.49 18.85 23.27
CA THR A 82 -29.56 17.71 23.36
C THR A 82 -29.58 16.78 22.15
N HIS A 83 -30.62 16.85 21.30
CA HIS A 83 -30.74 15.95 20.15
C HIS A 83 -31.40 16.63 18.97
N ASN A 84 -31.11 16.11 17.77
CA ASN A 84 -31.73 16.51 16.51
C ASN A 84 -31.80 15.31 15.55
N VAL A 85 -32.99 14.75 15.40
CA VAL A 85 -33.24 13.54 14.60
C VAL A 85 -32.74 13.66 13.15
N ALA A 86 -32.90 14.85 12.53
CA ALA A 86 -32.45 15.05 11.17
C ALA A 86 -30.91 14.94 11.03
N VAL A 87 -30.17 15.48 11.98
CA VAL A 87 -28.70 15.38 12.02
C VAL A 87 -28.27 13.93 12.30
N GLU A 88 -29.00 13.23 13.17
CA GLU A 88 -28.75 11.82 13.52
C GLU A 88 -28.92 10.91 12.29
N ILE A 89 -29.96 11.10 11.51
CA ILE A 89 -30.18 10.41 10.24
C ILE A 89 -29.01 10.71 9.26
N LEU A 90 -28.62 11.98 9.13
CA LEU A 90 -27.56 12.38 8.21
C LEU A 90 -26.21 11.76 8.57
N TRP A 91 -25.80 11.79 9.85
CA TRP A 91 -24.49 11.21 10.22
C TRP A 91 -24.45 9.69 10.15
N THR A 92 -25.60 9.00 10.15
CA THR A 92 -25.68 7.57 9.89
C THR A 92 -25.70 7.26 8.39
N LEU A 93 -26.52 7.99 7.63
CA LEU A 93 -26.73 7.72 6.21
C LEU A 93 -25.50 8.05 5.35
N ILE A 94 -24.85 9.20 5.60
CA ILE A 94 -23.70 9.65 4.80
C ILE A 94 -22.53 8.65 4.86
N PRO A 95 -22.06 8.18 6.02
CA PRO A 95 -21.02 7.14 6.09
C PRO A 95 -21.42 5.84 5.40
N CYS A 96 -22.68 5.40 5.57
CA CYS A 96 -23.22 4.23 4.89
C CYS A 96 -23.11 4.36 3.35
N LEU A 97 -23.51 5.50 2.80
CA LEU A 97 -23.42 5.76 1.36
C LEU A 97 -21.97 5.78 0.87
N ILE A 98 -21.04 6.37 1.64
CA ILE A 98 -19.61 6.37 1.31
C ILE A 98 -19.09 4.92 1.23
N LEU A 99 -19.44 4.08 2.22
CA LEU A 99 -19.04 2.67 2.22
C LEU A 99 -19.61 1.90 1.01
N ILE A 100 -20.86 2.12 0.66
CA ILE A 100 -21.49 1.49 -0.51
C ILE A 100 -20.75 1.89 -1.81
N VAL A 101 -20.43 3.17 -1.95
CA VAL A 101 -19.69 3.68 -3.13
C VAL A 101 -18.29 3.06 -3.21
N MET A 102 -17.60 2.89 -2.07
CA MET A 102 -16.27 2.25 -2.03
C MET A 102 -16.35 0.73 -2.24
N ALA A 103 -17.43 0.09 -1.81
CA ALA A 103 -17.58 -1.37 -1.91
C ALA A 103 -17.54 -1.86 -3.37
N VAL A 104 -18.16 -1.14 -4.30
CA VAL A 104 -18.23 -1.54 -5.71
C VAL A 104 -16.85 -1.74 -6.34
N PRO A 105 -15.93 -0.76 -6.36
CA PRO A 105 -14.59 -0.94 -6.91
C PRO A 105 -13.74 -1.90 -6.05
N SER A 106 -13.91 -1.90 -4.73
CA SER A 106 -13.21 -2.80 -3.83
C SER A 106 -13.52 -4.27 -4.13
N PHE A 107 -14.79 -4.63 -4.26
CA PHE A 107 -15.18 -5.99 -4.64
C PHE A 107 -14.72 -6.37 -6.05
N LYS A 108 -14.73 -5.43 -7.00
CA LYS A 108 -14.19 -5.69 -8.34
C LYS A 108 -12.71 -6.09 -8.28
N ILE A 109 -11.90 -5.39 -7.49
CA ILE A 109 -10.49 -5.72 -7.30
C ILE A 109 -10.35 -7.08 -6.60
N LEU A 110 -11.12 -7.32 -5.55
CA LEU A 110 -11.09 -8.58 -4.80
C LEU A 110 -11.37 -9.78 -5.70
N TYR A 111 -12.47 -9.75 -6.47
CA TYR A 111 -12.82 -10.85 -7.36
C TYR A 111 -11.86 -10.99 -8.56
N SER A 112 -11.21 -9.91 -9.00
CA SER A 112 -10.20 -10.01 -10.06
C SER A 112 -8.95 -10.76 -9.61
N GLN A 113 -8.67 -10.82 -8.31
CA GLN A 113 -7.54 -11.57 -7.75
C GLN A 113 -7.80 -13.08 -7.67
N ASP A 114 -9.06 -13.50 -7.65
CA ASP A 114 -9.44 -14.92 -7.65
C ASP A 114 -9.34 -15.58 -9.06
N THR A 115 -9.26 -14.74 -10.10
CA THR A 115 -9.10 -15.28 -11.47
C THR A 115 -7.64 -15.63 -11.72
N ILE A 116 -7.37 -16.92 -11.86
CA ILE A 116 -6.04 -17.44 -12.19
C ILE A 116 -5.83 -17.28 -13.71
N PRO A 117 -4.92 -16.40 -14.18
CA PRO A 117 -4.61 -16.29 -15.60
C PRO A 117 -3.88 -17.55 -16.07
N LYS A 118 -3.91 -17.79 -17.39
CA LYS A 118 -3.08 -18.86 -17.98
C LYS A 118 -1.60 -18.48 -17.70
N ALA A 119 -0.95 -19.31 -16.90
CA ALA A 119 0.45 -19.11 -16.55
C ALA A 119 1.37 -19.71 -17.61
N ASP A 120 2.50 -19.04 -17.89
CA ASP A 120 3.57 -19.59 -18.73
C ASP A 120 4.49 -20.50 -17.90
N VAL A 121 4.59 -20.24 -16.60
CA VAL A 121 5.39 -21.02 -15.64
C VAL A 121 4.59 -21.19 -14.36
N THR A 122 4.52 -22.41 -13.86
CA THR A 122 3.87 -22.73 -12.59
C THR A 122 4.93 -23.02 -11.53
N ILE A 123 4.85 -22.32 -10.40
CA ILE A 123 5.74 -22.53 -9.26
C ILE A 123 4.87 -22.87 -8.05
N LYS A 124 5.08 -24.04 -7.46
CA LYS A 124 4.45 -24.45 -6.22
C LYS A 124 5.43 -24.20 -5.07
N ALA A 125 5.08 -23.25 -4.19
CA ALA A 125 5.84 -22.97 -2.99
C ALA A 125 5.15 -23.62 -1.79
N VAL A 126 5.87 -24.47 -1.06
CA VAL A 126 5.40 -25.18 0.13
C VAL A 126 6.17 -24.71 1.32
N GLY A 127 5.49 -24.11 2.32
CA GLY A 127 6.08 -23.71 3.59
C GLY A 127 6.22 -24.90 4.52
N TYR A 128 7.43 -25.18 4.95
CA TYR A 128 7.74 -26.13 6.02
C TYR A 128 8.19 -25.37 7.27
N GLN A 129 8.27 -26.04 8.39
CA GLN A 129 8.80 -25.44 9.60
C GLN A 129 10.30 -25.15 9.40
N TRP A 130 10.62 -23.86 9.28
CA TRP A 130 11.92 -23.23 9.13
C TRP A 130 12.58 -23.33 7.74
N TYR A 131 11.89 -23.78 6.68
CA TYR A 131 12.39 -23.72 5.31
C TYR A 131 11.25 -23.71 4.27
N TRP A 132 11.59 -23.41 3.02
CA TRP A 132 10.64 -23.41 1.89
C TRP A 132 11.04 -24.44 0.84
N GLY A 133 10.09 -25.26 0.42
CA GLY A 133 10.25 -26.13 -0.74
C GLY A 133 9.64 -25.47 -1.98
N TYR A 134 10.33 -25.57 -3.10
CA TYR A 134 9.86 -25.09 -4.40
C TYR A 134 9.81 -26.25 -5.38
N GLU A 135 8.70 -26.35 -6.09
CA GLU A 135 8.46 -27.34 -7.10
C GLU A 135 8.02 -26.63 -8.39
N TYR A 136 8.68 -26.94 -9.50
CA TYR A 136 8.36 -26.50 -10.86
C TYR A 136 7.78 -27.70 -11.62
N PRO A 137 6.46 -27.92 -11.61
CA PRO A 137 5.84 -29.12 -12.18
C PRO A 137 6.12 -29.29 -13.67
N ASP A 138 6.22 -28.18 -14.41
CA ASP A 138 6.42 -28.18 -15.86
C ASP A 138 7.83 -28.63 -16.25
N GLU A 139 8.83 -28.41 -15.38
CA GLU A 139 10.25 -28.69 -15.64
C GLU A 139 10.80 -29.86 -14.78
N ASN A 140 9.98 -30.44 -13.89
CA ASN A 140 10.38 -31.48 -12.92
C ASN A 140 11.57 -31.07 -12.03
N ILE A 141 11.65 -29.80 -11.65
CA ILE A 141 12.66 -29.28 -10.75
C ILE A 141 12.07 -29.16 -9.34
N ILE A 142 12.76 -29.71 -8.35
CA ILE A 142 12.38 -29.60 -6.93
C ILE A 142 13.62 -29.24 -6.15
N PHE A 143 13.52 -28.22 -5.29
CA PHE A 143 14.60 -27.86 -4.37
C PHE A 143 14.05 -27.20 -3.10
N ASP A 144 14.87 -27.25 -2.03
CA ASP A 144 14.56 -26.61 -0.75
C ASP A 144 15.44 -25.37 -0.54
N SER A 145 14.85 -24.33 0.03
CA SER A 145 15.53 -23.10 0.40
C SER A 145 15.58 -22.97 1.91
N TYR A 146 16.78 -23.05 2.47
CA TYR A 146 17.03 -22.91 3.89
C TYR A 146 17.55 -21.52 4.23
N MET A 147 17.23 -21.05 5.43
CA MET A 147 17.78 -19.80 5.94
C MET A 147 19.31 -19.91 6.07
N VAL A 148 20.01 -18.95 5.50
CA VAL A 148 21.48 -18.85 5.60
C VAL A 148 21.87 -18.60 7.05
N LYS A 149 22.87 -19.32 7.56
CA LYS A 149 23.39 -19.11 8.92
C LYS A 149 24.17 -17.79 8.96
N ASP A 150 24.12 -17.10 10.11
CA ASP A 150 24.72 -15.77 10.30
C ASP A 150 26.21 -15.69 9.85
N CYS A 151 26.97 -16.77 10.00
CA CYS A 151 28.37 -16.81 9.55
C CYS A 151 28.57 -16.75 8.02
N LEU A 152 27.54 -17.14 7.24
CA LEU A 152 27.57 -17.06 5.78
C LEU A 152 27.00 -15.73 5.27
N LEU A 153 26.12 -15.07 6.02
CA LEU A 153 25.67 -13.71 5.74
C LEU A 153 26.81 -12.71 5.79
N TYR A 154 27.72 -12.85 6.77
CA TYR A 154 28.87 -11.96 6.92
C TYR A 154 29.88 -12.06 5.76
N THR A 155 29.96 -13.20 5.09
CA THR A 155 30.82 -13.38 3.90
C THR A 155 30.18 -12.89 2.61
N SER A 156 28.84 -12.79 2.54
CA SER A 156 28.16 -12.24 1.37
C SER A 156 28.15 -10.71 1.37
N ASP A 157 28.01 -10.07 2.53
CA ASP A 157 28.10 -8.60 2.66
C ASP A 157 29.50 -8.06 2.30
N ALA A 158 30.56 -8.87 2.51
CA ALA A 158 31.93 -8.51 2.14
C ALA A 158 32.22 -8.67 0.63
N ALA A 159 31.33 -9.31 -0.12
CA ALA A 159 31.46 -9.45 -1.58
C ALA A 159 30.73 -8.35 -2.37
N ASP A 160 29.89 -7.57 -1.68
CA ASP A 160 29.10 -6.45 -2.26
C ASP A 160 29.78 -5.06 -2.03
N GLU A 161 30.94 -5.01 -1.37
CA GLU A 161 31.85 -3.86 -1.30
C GLU A 161 32.97 -4.01 -2.38
#